data_3629be79dee4a52bf7d333ee77dc0c63
#
_entry.id   3629be79dee4a52bf7d333ee77dc0c63
#
_cell.length_a   1.000
_cell.length_b   1.000
_cell.length_c   1.000
_cell.angle_alpha   90.00
_cell.angle_beta   90.00
_cell.angle_gamma   90.00
#
_symmetry.space_group_name_H-M   'P 1'
#
loop_
_entity.id
_entity.type
_entity.pdbx_description
1 polymer ?
#
loop_
_entity_poly.entity_id
_entity_poly.type
_entity_poly.pdbx_seq_one_letter_code
_entity_poly.pdbx_strand_id
1 'polypeptide(L)'
;LDPQEYAAYLKAWEEFREALALDPRGKDSPSALVAALRLRQKASLLRCKQTALLAIDLVEQGLQVAISTQFLETGSLITAELEKARVKVSNINGGLNASIREEQRIEFQQGKCPVVVFTVTEGISLHAGESAVAASDNKRVLLLHDMRWSALDVAQIEGRCHRDGENAAAWYLYAPETVEEKVASAVLHRLEDMGSMLGDDTTGLEAMWDML
;
A
#
# COMPACT_ATOMS: atom_id res chain seq x y z
N LEU A 1 6.61 11.05 -9.37
CA LEU A 1 8.07 11.00 -9.22
C LEU A 1 8.68 12.31 -9.73
N ASP A 2 9.70 12.80 -9.04
CA ASP A 2 10.54 13.88 -9.59
C ASP A 2 11.47 13.35 -10.71
N PRO A 3 12.17 14.21 -11.48
CA PRO A 3 13.03 13.75 -12.58
C PRO A 3 14.16 12.80 -12.15
N GLN A 4 14.69 12.94 -10.94
CA GLN A 4 15.74 12.05 -10.42
C GLN A 4 15.17 10.69 -10.00
N GLU A 5 14.02 10.70 -9.35
CA GLU A 5 13.28 9.50 -8.99
C GLU A 5 12.83 8.72 -10.23
N TYR A 6 12.36 9.43 -11.25
CA TYR A 6 11.97 8.81 -12.53
C TYR A 6 13.17 8.19 -13.25
N ALA A 7 14.32 8.87 -13.29
CA ALA A 7 15.55 8.30 -13.86
C ALA A 7 15.99 7.04 -13.09
N ALA A 8 15.86 7.03 -11.76
CA ALA A 8 16.15 5.85 -10.96
C ALA A 8 15.17 4.69 -11.22
N TYR A 9 13.90 5.00 -11.49
CA TYR A 9 12.92 4.00 -11.91
C TYR A 9 13.27 3.42 -13.28
N LEU A 10 13.59 4.25 -14.28
CA LEU A 10 13.97 3.78 -15.62
C LEU A 10 15.16 2.84 -15.59
N LYS A 11 16.16 3.14 -14.78
CA LYS A 11 17.30 2.24 -14.58
C LYS A 11 16.87 0.89 -14.00
N ALA A 12 16.02 0.89 -12.99
CA ALA A 12 15.49 -0.35 -12.41
C ALA A 12 14.63 -1.15 -13.42
N TRP A 13 13.92 -0.45 -14.31
CA TRP A 13 13.17 -1.06 -15.40
C TRP A 13 14.08 -1.73 -16.43
N GLU A 14 15.18 -1.09 -16.82
CA GLU A 14 16.18 -1.68 -17.71
C GLU A 14 16.82 -2.93 -17.09
N GLU A 15 17.26 -2.86 -15.83
CA GLU A 15 17.81 -4.00 -15.10
C GLU A 15 16.81 -5.18 -15.04
N PHE A 16 15.53 -4.89 -14.85
CA PHE A 16 14.47 -5.90 -14.87
C PHE A 16 14.34 -6.57 -16.25
N ARG A 17 14.31 -5.78 -17.33
CA ARG A 17 14.21 -6.31 -18.71
C ARG A 17 15.43 -7.17 -19.07
N GLU A 18 16.62 -6.74 -18.71
CA GLU A 18 17.86 -7.51 -18.91
C GLU A 18 17.82 -8.85 -18.16
N ALA A 19 17.41 -8.82 -16.88
CA ALA A 19 17.30 -10.03 -16.08
C ALA A 19 16.30 -11.03 -16.69
N LEU A 20 15.19 -10.54 -17.23
CA LEU A 20 14.18 -11.36 -17.89
C LEU A 20 14.68 -11.94 -19.21
N ALA A 21 15.40 -11.15 -20.02
CA ALA A 21 15.95 -11.59 -21.31
C ALA A 21 17.02 -12.68 -21.16
N LEU A 22 17.71 -12.71 -20.03
CA LEU A 22 18.74 -13.72 -19.72
C LEU A 22 18.16 -15.04 -19.18
N ASP A 23 16.89 -15.06 -18.76
CA ASP A 23 16.26 -16.28 -18.22
C ASP A 23 15.67 -17.14 -19.35
N PRO A 24 16.13 -18.40 -19.52
CA PRO A 24 15.63 -19.27 -20.59
C PRO A 24 14.14 -19.58 -20.52
N ARG A 25 13.51 -19.42 -19.36
CA ARG A 25 12.09 -19.63 -19.12
C ARG A 25 11.27 -18.34 -19.24
N GLY A 26 11.95 -17.20 -19.46
CA GLY A 26 11.29 -15.90 -19.58
C GLY A 26 10.42 -15.57 -18.37
N LYS A 27 9.22 -15.03 -18.62
CA LYS A 27 8.27 -14.61 -17.60
C LYS A 27 7.72 -15.73 -16.68
N ASP A 28 7.82 -16.97 -17.10
CA ASP A 28 7.32 -18.14 -16.34
C ASP A 28 8.33 -18.66 -15.32
N SER A 29 9.47 -18.00 -15.16
CA SER A 29 10.50 -18.40 -14.22
C SER A 29 10.29 -17.81 -12.83
N PRO A 30 10.69 -18.51 -11.75
CA PRO A 30 10.72 -17.93 -10.40
C PRO A 30 11.61 -16.69 -10.30
N SER A 31 12.70 -16.63 -11.07
CA SER A 31 13.59 -15.46 -11.14
C SER A 31 12.92 -14.24 -11.75
N ALA A 32 12.05 -14.42 -12.75
CA ALA A 32 11.25 -13.33 -13.31
C ALA A 32 10.29 -12.73 -12.27
N LEU A 33 9.63 -13.57 -11.48
CA LEU A 33 8.75 -13.09 -10.41
C LEU A 33 9.55 -12.30 -9.35
N VAL A 34 10.74 -12.79 -8.98
CA VAL A 34 11.63 -12.06 -8.04
C VAL A 34 12.08 -10.73 -8.62
N ALA A 35 12.42 -10.69 -9.90
CA ALA A 35 12.81 -9.45 -10.59
C ALA A 35 11.64 -8.44 -10.64
N ALA A 36 10.42 -8.92 -10.93
CA ALA A 36 9.21 -8.12 -10.90
C ALA A 36 8.91 -7.52 -9.50
N LEU A 37 9.07 -8.32 -8.45
CA LEU A 37 8.92 -7.85 -7.07
C LEU A 37 9.96 -6.78 -6.71
N ARG A 38 11.22 -6.94 -7.15
CA ARG A 38 12.28 -5.94 -6.93
C ARG A 38 12.00 -4.62 -7.64
N LEU A 39 11.53 -4.68 -8.89
CA LEU A 39 11.11 -3.48 -9.62
C LEU A 39 9.99 -2.73 -8.89
N ARG A 40 8.96 -3.45 -8.46
CA ARG A 40 7.86 -2.86 -7.69
C ARG A 40 8.32 -2.29 -6.35
N GLN A 41 9.16 -3.00 -5.62
CA GLN A 41 9.74 -2.48 -4.38
C GLN A 41 10.53 -1.19 -4.63
N LYS A 42 11.31 -1.12 -5.72
CA LYS A 42 12.05 0.08 -6.10
C LYS A 42 11.10 1.25 -6.39
N ALA A 43 10.06 1.03 -7.19
CA ALA A 43 9.05 2.05 -7.49
C ALA A 43 8.34 2.53 -6.20
N SER A 44 7.97 1.61 -5.32
CA SER A 44 7.39 1.91 -4.01
C SER A 44 8.31 2.82 -3.17
N LEU A 45 9.59 2.48 -3.03
CA LEU A 45 10.56 3.26 -2.25
C LEU A 45 10.72 4.70 -2.75
N LEU A 46 10.67 4.91 -4.06
CA LEU A 46 10.80 6.24 -4.68
C LEU A 46 9.65 7.20 -4.34
N ARG A 47 8.49 6.67 -3.93
CA ARG A 47 7.29 7.48 -3.61
C ARG A 47 7.06 7.73 -2.11
N CYS A 48 7.92 7.17 -1.23
CA CYS A 48 7.70 7.24 0.22
C CYS A 48 7.55 8.68 0.73
N LYS A 49 8.38 9.59 0.24
CA LYS A 49 8.36 11.00 0.64
C LYS A 49 7.05 11.68 0.24
N GLN A 50 6.57 11.46 -0.97
CA GLN A 50 5.31 12.04 -1.47
C GLN A 50 4.11 11.53 -0.68
N THR A 51 4.10 10.23 -0.35
CA THR A 51 3.05 9.65 0.49
C THR A 51 3.07 10.23 1.91
N ALA A 52 4.26 10.41 2.49
CA ALA A 52 4.36 11.03 3.80
C ALA A 52 3.87 12.48 3.79
N LEU A 53 4.23 13.28 2.78
CA LEU A 53 3.74 14.66 2.63
C LEU A 53 2.21 14.71 2.50
N LEU A 54 1.63 13.85 1.67
CA LEU A 54 0.18 13.75 1.52
C LEU A 54 -0.50 13.38 2.86
N ALA A 55 0.07 12.44 3.61
CA ALA A 55 -0.46 12.06 4.91
C ALA A 55 -0.39 13.22 5.93
N ILE A 56 0.67 14.03 5.90
CA ILE A 56 0.81 15.22 6.74
C ILE A 56 -0.31 16.21 6.41
N ASP A 57 -0.52 16.53 5.13
CA ASP A 57 -1.57 17.44 4.69
C ASP A 57 -2.97 16.98 5.14
N LEU A 58 -3.23 15.69 5.07
CA LEU A 58 -4.51 15.10 5.53
C LEU A 58 -4.67 15.18 7.06
N VAL A 59 -3.60 14.95 7.81
CA VAL A 59 -3.59 15.10 9.28
C VAL A 59 -3.83 16.55 9.68
N GLU A 60 -3.23 17.53 9.00
CA GLU A 60 -3.46 18.96 9.23
C GLU A 60 -4.92 19.37 8.96
N GLN A 61 -5.61 18.65 8.09
CA GLN A 61 -7.06 18.79 7.85
C GLN A 61 -7.93 18.10 8.92
N GLY A 62 -7.33 17.50 9.96
CA GLY A 62 -8.03 16.83 11.05
C GLY A 62 -8.45 15.38 10.76
N LEU A 63 -7.90 14.77 9.72
CA LEU A 63 -8.19 13.38 9.35
C LEU A 63 -7.24 12.40 10.04
N GLN A 64 -7.71 11.19 10.30
CA GLN A 64 -6.83 10.06 10.62
C GLN A 64 -6.47 9.31 9.34
N VAL A 65 -5.19 8.98 9.17
CA VAL A 65 -4.67 8.40 7.93
C VAL A 65 -4.14 6.99 8.18
N ALA A 66 -4.70 6.01 7.47
CA ALA A 66 -4.21 4.64 7.44
C ALA A 66 -3.42 4.43 6.14
N ILE A 67 -2.16 4.02 6.22
CA ILE A 67 -1.29 3.81 5.06
C ILE A 67 -0.99 2.33 4.92
N SER A 68 -1.49 1.71 3.87
CA SER A 68 -1.17 0.32 3.52
C SER A 68 0.07 0.27 2.65
N THR A 69 1.05 -0.53 3.07
CA THR A 69 2.26 -0.83 2.28
C THR A 69 2.41 -2.33 2.06
N GLN A 70 3.06 -2.74 0.98
CA GLN A 70 3.36 -4.14 0.70
C GLN A 70 4.70 -4.56 1.32
N PHE A 71 5.65 -3.62 1.38
CA PHE A 71 7.03 -3.89 1.79
C PHE A 71 7.31 -3.25 3.15
N LEU A 72 8.00 -3.98 4.03
CA LEU A 72 8.39 -3.49 5.36
C LEU A 72 9.31 -2.28 5.27
N GLU A 73 10.26 -2.29 4.32
CA GLU A 73 11.19 -1.18 4.11
C GLU A 73 10.46 0.11 3.72
N THR A 74 9.49 0.01 2.81
CA THR A 74 8.62 1.13 2.43
C THR A 74 7.89 1.71 3.63
N GLY A 75 7.25 0.85 4.44
CA GLY A 75 6.57 1.27 5.66
C GLY A 75 7.50 1.98 6.63
N SER A 76 8.72 1.47 6.80
CA SER A 76 9.74 2.08 7.67
C SER A 76 10.19 3.45 7.17
N LEU A 77 10.39 3.62 5.85
CA LEU A 77 10.76 4.91 5.27
C LEU A 77 9.65 5.96 5.38
N ILE A 78 8.40 5.57 5.10
CA ILE A 78 7.26 6.49 5.27
C ILE A 78 7.15 6.92 6.74
N THR A 79 7.28 5.98 7.67
CA THR A 79 7.28 6.27 9.11
C THR A 79 8.39 7.28 9.47
N ALA A 80 9.61 7.06 8.99
CA ALA A 80 10.72 7.95 9.26
C ALA A 80 10.50 9.37 8.71
N GLU A 81 9.88 9.52 7.53
CA GLU A 81 9.53 10.84 6.98
C GLU A 81 8.45 11.55 7.82
N LEU A 82 7.43 10.82 8.28
CA LEU A 82 6.39 11.35 9.15
C LEU A 82 6.95 11.79 10.53
N GLU A 83 7.83 10.98 11.13
CA GLU A 83 8.48 11.29 12.39
C GLU A 83 9.40 12.53 12.30
N LYS A 84 10.11 12.71 11.17
CA LYS A 84 10.87 13.95 10.89
C LYS A 84 9.97 15.19 10.91
N ALA A 85 8.73 15.06 10.44
CA ALA A 85 7.72 16.11 10.50
C ALA A 85 7.01 16.19 11.88
N ARG A 86 7.44 15.40 12.86
CA ARG A 86 6.86 15.32 14.22
C ARG A 86 5.41 14.80 14.23
N VAL A 87 5.02 14.05 13.24
CA VAL A 87 3.74 13.34 13.22
C VAL A 87 3.92 12.02 13.96
N LYS A 88 3.06 11.77 14.96
CA LYS A 88 3.06 10.50 15.70
C LYS A 88 2.47 9.39 14.84
N VAL A 89 3.16 8.26 14.75
CA VAL A 89 2.82 7.14 13.87
C VAL A 89 2.72 5.83 14.65
N SER A 90 1.64 5.09 14.45
CA SER A 90 1.53 3.69 14.84
C SER A 90 2.01 2.79 13.71
N ASN A 91 2.68 1.67 14.04
CA ASN A 91 3.17 0.70 13.07
C ASN A 91 2.56 -0.69 13.33
N ILE A 92 1.97 -1.30 12.30
CA ILE A 92 1.39 -2.65 12.39
C ILE A 92 1.99 -3.52 11.28
N ASN A 93 2.97 -4.35 11.63
CA ASN A 93 3.66 -5.21 10.67
C ASN A 93 3.87 -6.63 11.19
N GLY A 94 4.21 -7.56 10.29
CA GLY A 94 4.39 -8.96 10.62
C GLY A 94 5.61 -9.28 11.50
N GLY A 95 6.55 -8.35 11.65
CA GLY A 95 7.71 -8.49 12.53
C GLY A 95 7.41 -8.21 14.02
N LEU A 96 6.25 -7.61 14.31
CA LEU A 96 5.82 -7.32 15.67
C LEU A 96 5.00 -8.48 16.24
N ASN A 97 5.11 -8.73 17.55
CA ASN A 97 4.24 -9.68 18.22
C ASN A 97 2.78 -9.18 18.30
N ALA A 98 1.84 -10.08 18.56
CA ALA A 98 0.41 -9.77 18.53
C ALA A 98 0.02 -8.69 19.57
N SER A 99 0.64 -8.69 20.74
CA SER A 99 0.35 -7.71 21.80
C SER A 99 0.76 -6.30 21.40
N ILE A 100 1.96 -6.13 20.82
CA ILE A 100 2.45 -4.83 20.33
C ILE A 100 1.58 -4.34 19.16
N ARG A 101 1.23 -5.23 18.23
CA ARG A 101 0.34 -4.86 17.12
C ARG A 101 -1.01 -4.34 17.61
N GLU A 102 -1.58 -4.99 18.61
CA GLU A 102 -2.86 -4.57 19.19
C GLU A 102 -2.74 -3.24 19.92
N GLU A 103 -1.66 -3.00 20.68
CA GLU A 103 -1.38 -1.72 21.32
C GLU A 103 -1.29 -0.59 20.28
N GLN A 104 -0.53 -0.79 19.22
CA GLN A 104 -0.40 0.17 18.12
C GLN A 104 -1.75 0.43 17.42
N ARG A 105 -2.56 -0.61 17.23
CA ARG A 105 -3.90 -0.48 16.67
C ARG A 105 -4.79 0.38 17.58
N ILE A 106 -4.80 0.10 18.87
CA ILE A 106 -5.59 0.85 19.87
C ILE A 106 -5.16 2.31 19.92
N GLU A 107 -3.86 2.61 19.89
CA GLU A 107 -3.37 4.00 19.86
C GLU A 107 -3.92 4.78 18.65
N PHE A 108 -3.93 4.17 17.46
CA PHE A 108 -4.54 4.75 16.28
C PHE A 108 -6.05 4.87 16.46
N GLN A 109 -6.75 3.80 16.87
CA GLN A 109 -8.20 3.79 17.04
C GLN A 109 -8.67 4.90 18.00
N GLN A 110 -7.97 5.12 19.08
CA GLN A 110 -8.28 6.16 20.08
C GLN A 110 -7.86 7.58 19.67
N GLY A 111 -7.33 7.78 18.48
CA GLY A 111 -6.86 9.09 18.00
C GLY A 111 -5.57 9.59 18.64
N LYS A 112 -4.88 8.76 19.44
CA LYS A 112 -3.58 9.11 20.05
C LYS A 112 -2.45 9.20 19.02
N CYS A 113 -2.56 8.45 17.94
CA CYS A 113 -1.72 8.53 16.76
C CYS A 113 -2.60 8.88 15.54
N PRO A 114 -2.35 10.00 14.86
CA PRO A 114 -3.16 10.40 13.70
C PRO A 114 -2.87 9.54 12.46
N VAL A 115 -1.73 8.85 12.42
CA VAL A 115 -1.32 8.00 11.29
C VAL A 115 -1.04 6.59 11.78
N VAL A 116 -1.48 5.59 11.00
CA VAL A 116 -1.03 4.21 11.12
C VAL A 116 -0.44 3.74 9.79
N VAL A 117 0.75 3.13 9.84
CA VAL A 117 1.38 2.44 8.70
C VAL A 117 1.28 0.94 8.93
N PHE A 118 0.72 0.19 7.99
CA PHE A 118 0.52 -1.24 8.16
C PHE A 118 0.86 -2.04 6.90
N THR A 119 1.43 -3.24 7.12
CA THR A 119 1.71 -4.23 6.08
C THR A 119 0.87 -5.49 6.24
N VAL A 120 0.34 -5.73 7.44
CA VAL A 120 -0.51 -6.88 7.74
C VAL A 120 -1.96 -6.55 7.40
N THR A 121 -2.61 -7.42 6.65
CA THR A 121 -4.01 -7.25 6.25
C THR A 121 -4.99 -8.08 7.07
N GLU A 122 -4.52 -9.11 7.75
CA GLU A 122 -5.36 -10.01 8.53
C GLU A 122 -5.50 -9.57 9.99
N GLY A 123 -6.69 -9.74 10.55
CA GLY A 123 -6.94 -9.58 11.99
C GLY A 123 -6.85 -8.15 12.52
N ILE A 124 -6.84 -7.11 11.66
CA ILE A 124 -6.86 -5.71 12.10
C ILE A 124 -8.16 -5.02 11.72
N SER A 125 -8.63 -4.13 12.58
CA SER A 125 -9.76 -3.23 12.33
C SER A 125 -9.32 -1.80 12.59
N LEU A 126 -9.55 -0.93 11.61
CA LEU A 126 -9.12 0.47 11.61
C LEU A 126 -10.29 1.44 11.32
N HIS A 127 -11.54 0.96 11.35
CA HIS A 127 -12.72 1.81 11.09
C HIS A 127 -13.01 2.76 12.26
N ALA A 128 -13.65 3.88 11.97
CA ALA A 128 -14.11 4.82 13.00
C ALA A 128 -15.20 4.18 13.87
N GLY A 129 -15.41 4.72 15.07
CA GLY A 129 -16.56 4.33 15.89
C GLY A 129 -16.50 2.91 16.48
N GLU A 130 -15.38 2.19 16.44
CA GLU A 130 -15.27 0.87 17.06
C GLU A 130 -15.45 0.94 18.58
N SER A 131 -16.66 0.60 19.07
CA SER A 131 -17.06 0.78 20.46
C SER A 131 -16.22 -0.03 21.45
N ALA A 132 -15.72 -1.20 21.04
CA ALA A 132 -14.94 -2.10 21.90
C ALA A 132 -13.63 -1.47 22.41
N VAL A 133 -13.08 -0.49 21.69
CA VAL A 133 -11.81 0.18 22.04
C VAL A 133 -11.97 1.69 22.23
N ALA A 134 -13.20 2.19 22.34
CA ALA A 134 -13.50 3.62 22.40
C ALA A 134 -12.81 4.40 21.27
N ALA A 135 -12.98 3.93 20.04
CA ALA A 135 -12.37 4.53 18.84
C ALA A 135 -12.85 5.98 18.68
N SER A 136 -11.97 6.83 18.14
CA SER A 136 -12.32 8.20 17.79
C SER A 136 -13.31 8.24 16.63
N ASP A 137 -14.16 9.27 16.60
CA ASP A 137 -15.09 9.56 15.50
C ASP A 137 -14.44 10.36 14.37
N ASN A 138 -13.13 10.56 14.42
CA ASN A 138 -12.40 11.26 13.37
C ASN A 138 -12.57 10.55 12.03
N LYS A 139 -12.88 11.32 11.00
CA LYS A 139 -12.93 10.79 9.63
C LYS A 139 -11.59 10.18 9.24
N ARG A 140 -11.66 9.08 8.52
CA ARG A 140 -10.49 8.30 8.11
C ARG A 140 -10.29 8.33 6.62
N VAL A 141 -9.02 8.34 6.23
CA VAL A 141 -8.57 8.16 4.85
C VAL A 141 -7.62 6.98 4.82
N LEU A 142 -7.85 6.08 3.90
CA LEU A 142 -6.94 4.98 3.58
C LEU A 142 -6.09 5.36 2.37
N LEU A 143 -4.79 5.35 2.54
CA LEU A 143 -3.83 5.47 1.44
C LEU A 143 -3.27 4.10 1.12
N LEU A 144 -3.60 3.57 -0.05
CA LEU A 144 -2.96 2.37 -0.60
C LEU A 144 -1.68 2.82 -1.31
N HIS A 145 -0.57 2.83 -0.59
CA HIS A 145 0.73 3.20 -1.13
C HIS A 145 1.20 2.23 -2.20
N ASP A 146 1.01 0.93 -1.94
CA ASP A 146 1.31 -0.13 -2.90
C ASP A 146 0.01 -0.79 -3.35
N MET A 147 -0.28 -0.76 -4.65
CA MET A 147 -1.35 -1.55 -5.22
C MET A 147 -1.00 -3.05 -5.09
N ARG A 148 -1.92 -3.86 -4.57
CA ARG A 148 -1.76 -5.32 -4.57
C ARG A 148 -1.94 -5.87 -5.98
N TRP A 149 -1.46 -7.09 -6.23
CA TRP A 149 -1.68 -7.76 -7.52
C TRP A 149 -3.10 -8.32 -7.66
N SER A 150 -3.75 -8.57 -6.54
CA SER A 150 -5.10 -9.11 -6.45
C SER A 150 -6.09 -8.02 -6.05
N ALA A 151 -7.20 -7.93 -6.80
CA ALA A 151 -8.30 -7.04 -6.46
C ALA A 151 -8.98 -7.46 -5.14
N LEU A 152 -9.01 -8.77 -4.84
CA LEU A 152 -9.52 -9.28 -3.57
C LEU A 152 -8.69 -8.77 -2.38
N ASP A 153 -7.36 -8.75 -2.50
CA ASP A 153 -6.49 -8.21 -1.46
C ASP A 153 -6.74 -6.71 -1.24
N VAL A 154 -6.95 -5.96 -2.34
CA VAL A 154 -7.30 -4.52 -2.26
C VAL A 154 -8.62 -4.33 -1.54
N ALA A 155 -9.67 -5.07 -1.90
CA ALA A 155 -10.97 -5.02 -1.23
C ALA A 155 -10.87 -5.38 0.27
N GLN A 156 -10.03 -6.36 0.62
CA GLN A 156 -9.78 -6.71 2.02
C GLN A 156 -9.08 -5.57 2.79
N ILE A 157 -8.15 -4.86 2.17
CA ILE A 157 -7.48 -3.71 2.77
C ILE A 157 -8.49 -2.57 3.00
N GLU A 158 -9.33 -2.26 2.02
CA GLU A 158 -10.40 -1.27 2.16
C GLU A 158 -11.34 -1.60 3.31
N GLY A 159 -11.77 -2.84 3.41
CA GLY A 159 -12.61 -3.33 4.49
C GLY A 159 -12.02 -3.18 5.90
N ARG A 160 -10.72 -2.81 6.06
CA ARG A 160 -10.13 -2.50 7.37
C ARG A 160 -10.54 -1.15 7.91
N CYS A 161 -10.74 -0.18 7.01
CA CYS A 161 -11.14 1.19 7.37
C CYS A 161 -12.64 1.46 7.12
N HIS A 162 -13.28 0.62 6.32
CA HIS A 162 -14.66 0.76 5.86
C HIS A 162 -15.51 -0.38 6.44
N ARG A 163 -16.25 -0.13 7.52
CA ARG A 163 -17.00 -1.17 8.23
C ARG A 163 -18.16 -0.58 9.02
N ASP A 164 -19.22 -1.38 9.21
CA ASP A 164 -20.34 -1.11 10.11
C ASP A 164 -21.06 0.23 9.83
N GLY A 165 -21.12 0.64 8.55
CA GLY A 165 -21.76 1.89 8.13
C GLY A 165 -20.85 3.11 8.14
N GLU A 166 -19.63 2.99 8.68
CA GLU A 166 -18.62 4.04 8.62
C GLU A 166 -17.85 3.97 7.30
N ASN A 167 -17.80 5.09 6.60
CA ASN A 167 -17.15 5.23 5.31
C ASN A 167 -15.79 5.92 5.44
N ALA A 168 -14.75 5.28 4.97
CA ALA A 168 -13.43 5.89 4.79
C ALA A 168 -13.18 6.10 3.29
N ALA A 169 -12.63 7.27 2.92
CA ALA A 169 -12.14 7.46 1.56
C ALA A 169 -10.89 6.61 1.34
N ALA A 170 -10.84 5.83 0.26
CA ALA A 170 -9.67 5.07 -0.16
C ALA A 170 -8.99 5.76 -1.36
N TRP A 171 -7.71 6.01 -1.24
CA TRP A 171 -6.90 6.65 -2.28
C TRP A 171 -5.82 5.68 -2.74
N TYR A 172 -5.78 5.41 -4.03
CA TYR A 172 -4.82 4.51 -4.66
C TYR A 172 -3.65 5.34 -5.20
N LEU A 173 -2.48 5.11 -4.64
CA LEU A 173 -1.28 5.86 -4.99
C LEU A 173 -0.42 5.06 -5.97
N TYR A 174 -0.09 5.67 -7.10
CA TYR A 174 0.83 5.08 -8.08
C TYR A 174 1.59 6.19 -8.81
N ALA A 175 2.73 5.85 -9.36
CA ALA A 175 3.48 6.75 -10.23
C ALA A 175 2.96 6.62 -11.67
N PRO A 176 2.54 7.72 -12.32
CA PRO A 176 2.19 7.69 -13.75
C PRO A 176 3.42 7.32 -14.59
N GLU A 177 3.18 6.78 -15.78
CA GLU A 177 4.21 6.33 -16.73
C GLU A 177 5.14 5.23 -16.20
N THR A 178 4.68 4.47 -15.18
CA THR A 178 5.41 3.33 -14.62
C THR A 178 4.58 2.05 -14.69
N VAL A 179 5.20 0.91 -14.33
CA VAL A 179 4.50 -0.36 -14.17
C VAL A 179 3.34 -0.28 -13.18
N GLU A 180 3.44 0.60 -12.19
CA GLU A 180 2.40 0.75 -11.16
C GLU A 180 1.07 1.27 -11.73
N GLU A 181 1.11 2.16 -12.71
CA GLU A 181 -0.10 2.66 -13.38
C GLU A 181 -0.86 1.54 -14.09
N LYS A 182 -0.14 0.64 -14.77
CA LYS A 182 -0.75 -0.51 -15.44
C LYS A 182 -1.35 -1.50 -14.43
N VAL A 183 -0.62 -1.82 -13.38
CA VAL A 183 -1.11 -2.68 -12.30
C VAL A 183 -2.33 -2.05 -11.63
N ALA A 184 -2.29 -0.75 -11.31
CA ALA A 184 -3.40 -0.05 -10.70
C ALA A 184 -4.64 -0.07 -11.61
N SER A 185 -4.49 0.27 -12.88
CA SER A 185 -5.59 0.28 -13.85
C SER A 185 -6.26 -1.09 -13.97
N ALA A 186 -5.47 -2.16 -14.12
CA ALA A 186 -6.00 -3.52 -14.24
C ALA A 186 -6.71 -4.00 -12.97
N VAL A 187 -6.12 -3.74 -11.80
CA VAL A 187 -6.71 -4.15 -10.51
C VAL A 187 -7.97 -3.35 -10.20
N LEU A 188 -8.00 -2.05 -10.48
CA LEU A 188 -9.19 -1.22 -10.27
C LEU A 188 -10.35 -1.63 -11.18
N HIS A 189 -10.06 -1.92 -12.47
CA HIS A 189 -11.07 -2.44 -13.38
C HIS A 189 -11.64 -3.78 -12.88
N ARG A 190 -10.78 -4.66 -12.38
CA ARG A 190 -11.21 -5.94 -11.79
C ARG A 190 -12.03 -5.76 -10.51
N LEU A 191 -11.74 -4.75 -9.68
CA LEU A 191 -12.57 -4.42 -8.50
C LEU A 191 -14.00 -4.03 -8.90
N GLU A 192 -14.16 -3.27 -9.98
CA GLU A 192 -15.47 -2.90 -10.52
C GLU A 192 -16.26 -4.13 -10.96
N ASP A 193 -15.59 -5.14 -11.51
CA ASP A 193 -16.18 -6.39 -12.00
C ASP A 193 -16.42 -7.44 -10.89
N MET A 194 -15.84 -7.29 -9.71
CA MET A 194 -15.85 -8.30 -8.64
C MET A 194 -17.22 -8.66 -8.07
N GLY A 195 -18.29 -8.05 -8.55
CA GLY A 195 -19.65 -8.53 -8.25
C GLY A 195 -19.98 -9.94 -8.78
N SER A 196 -19.10 -10.58 -9.55
CA SER A 196 -19.45 -11.79 -10.32
C SER A 196 -18.47 -12.97 -10.29
N MET A 197 -17.24 -12.92 -9.74
CA MET A 197 -16.30 -14.04 -9.85
C MET A 197 -15.40 -14.27 -8.63
N LEU A 198 -15.42 -15.51 -8.12
CA LEU A 198 -14.44 -16.10 -7.22
C LEU A 198 -13.42 -16.90 -8.06
N GLY A 199 -12.13 -16.57 -8.00
CA GLY A 199 -11.04 -17.27 -8.67
C GLY A 199 -9.68 -16.71 -8.25
N ASP A 200 -8.57 -17.40 -8.58
CA ASP A 200 -7.22 -16.87 -8.37
C ASP A 200 -7.07 -15.58 -9.16
N ASP A 201 -6.76 -14.49 -8.44
CA ASP A 201 -6.69 -13.16 -9.02
C ASP A 201 -5.23 -12.73 -9.19
N THR A 202 -4.72 -12.94 -10.40
CA THR A 202 -3.37 -12.54 -10.84
C THR A 202 -3.38 -11.29 -11.73
N THR A 203 -4.50 -10.59 -11.80
CA THR A 203 -4.75 -9.47 -12.74
C THR A 203 -3.62 -8.44 -12.77
N GLY A 204 -3.11 -8.04 -11.60
CA GLY A 204 -2.03 -7.06 -11.52
C GLY A 204 -0.68 -7.60 -12.02
N LEU A 205 -0.42 -8.89 -11.83
CA LEU A 205 0.79 -9.54 -12.33
C LEU A 205 0.73 -9.71 -13.86
N GLU A 206 -0.41 -10.12 -14.40
CA GLU A 206 -0.65 -10.23 -15.85
C GLU A 206 -0.48 -8.89 -16.53
N ALA A 207 -1.10 -7.82 -16.00
CA ALA A 207 -0.95 -6.46 -16.52
C ALA A 207 0.51 -5.97 -16.55
N MET A 208 1.34 -6.41 -15.61
CA MET A 208 2.77 -6.11 -15.62
C MET A 208 3.50 -6.86 -16.74
N TRP A 209 3.15 -8.14 -16.98
CA TRP A 209 3.77 -8.93 -18.05
C TRP A 209 3.41 -8.42 -19.45
N ASP A 210 2.23 -7.81 -19.63
CA ASP A 210 1.78 -7.24 -20.89
C ASP A 210 2.57 -5.98 -21.32
N MET A 211 3.44 -5.44 -20.45
CA MET A 211 4.32 -4.32 -20.78
C MET A 211 5.64 -4.73 -21.44
N LEU A 212 5.93 -6.03 -21.51
CA LEU A 212 7.17 -6.59 -22.04
C LEU A 212 7.05 -6.97 -23.52
#